data_40da465551b202346113584fe542d0b3
#
_entry.id   40da465551b202346113584fe542d0b3
#
_cell.length_a   1.000
_cell.length_b   1.000
_cell.length_c   1.000
_cell.angle_alpha   90.00
_cell.angle_beta   90.00
_cell.angle_gamma   90.00
#
_symmetry.space_group_name_H-M   'P 1'
#
loop_
_entity.id
_entity.type
_entity.pdbx_description
1 polymer ?
#
loop_
_entity_poly.entity_id
_entity_poly.type
_entity_poly.pdbx_seq_one_letter_code
_entity_poly.pdbx_strand_id
1 'polypeptide(L)'
;MCKKLLLLLLLLPFQLLSAQTKLLTDFPEGYTPEEVGKRLAYRFVGEKHALHAGKWIGYPETFYWNGALKYAAVTKDKELIKLLEDKFAPLFTSEKALQPIMNHVDLNMFGSLPLDMYRVTKDKKYLYLGLPYADSQWEVPANAKPKEKEWAEKGYSWQTRLWIDDMYMITIVQTHAYKVTKDRKYIDRAAKEMVMYLDELQRPNGLFYHAPDVPFYWGRGNGWMAAGM
;
A
#
# COMPACT_ATOMS: atom_id res chain seq x y z
N MET A 1 -16.98 -15.23 -47.07
CA MET A 1 -15.64 -14.71 -46.71
C MET A 1 -15.51 -14.20 -45.24
N CYS A 2 -16.59 -14.02 -44.50
CA CYS A 2 -16.55 -13.38 -43.16
C CYS A 2 -16.13 -14.30 -41.98
N LYS A 3 -16.29 -15.64 -42.08
CA LYS A 3 -15.99 -16.57 -40.95
C LYS A 3 -14.51 -16.84 -40.72
N LYS A 4 -13.63 -16.66 -41.72
CA LYS A 4 -12.18 -16.89 -41.58
C LYS A 4 -11.46 -15.69 -40.91
N LEU A 5 -12.00 -14.49 -40.98
CA LEU A 5 -11.42 -13.29 -40.38
C LEU A 5 -11.61 -13.25 -38.85
N LEU A 6 -12.74 -13.81 -38.38
CA LEU A 6 -13.05 -13.85 -36.93
C LEU A 6 -12.14 -14.81 -36.16
N LEU A 7 -11.65 -15.88 -36.81
CA LEU A 7 -10.74 -16.85 -36.17
C LEU A 7 -9.34 -16.29 -36.00
N LEU A 8 -8.90 -15.39 -36.89
CA LEU A 8 -7.55 -14.77 -36.79
C LEU A 8 -7.46 -13.75 -35.64
N LEU A 9 -8.56 -13.04 -35.36
CA LEU A 9 -8.64 -12.04 -34.28
C LEU A 9 -8.65 -12.67 -32.89
N LEU A 10 -9.12 -13.92 -32.75
CA LEU A 10 -9.11 -14.66 -31.47
C LEU A 10 -7.75 -15.28 -31.11
N LEU A 11 -6.84 -15.46 -32.09
CA LEU A 11 -5.52 -16.03 -31.84
C LEU A 11 -4.46 -14.98 -31.48
N LEU A 12 -4.66 -13.72 -31.86
CA LEU A 12 -3.70 -12.63 -31.57
C LEU A 12 -3.46 -12.36 -30.07
N PRO A 13 -4.49 -12.33 -29.19
CA PRO A 13 -4.24 -12.08 -27.75
C PRO A 13 -3.51 -13.22 -27.04
N PHE A 14 -3.66 -14.46 -27.54
CA PHE A 14 -2.96 -15.61 -26.94
C PHE A 14 -1.45 -15.63 -27.21
N GLN A 15 -1.03 -15.13 -28.37
CA GLN A 15 0.41 -15.05 -28.71
C GLN A 15 1.10 -13.91 -27.95
N LEU A 16 0.39 -12.79 -27.69
CA LEU A 16 0.94 -11.68 -26.92
C LEU A 16 1.11 -12.03 -25.43
N LEU A 17 0.20 -12.82 -24.84
CA LEU A 17 0.35 -13.32 -23.46
C LEU A 17 1.52 -14.31 -23.34
N SER A 18 1.77 -15.15 -24.35
CA SER A 18 2.86 -16.11 -24.36
C SER A 18 4.23 -15.44 -24.50
N ALA A 19 4.32 -14.30 -25.19
CA ALA A 19 5.56 -13.53 -25.30
C ALA A 19 5.94 -12.79 -24.00
N GLN A 20 4.97 -12.30 -23.24
CA GLN A 20 5.23 -11.65 -21.95
C GLN A 20 5.73 -12.62 -20.88
N THR A 21 5.21 -13.85 -20.84
CA THR A 21 5.68 -14.87 -19.88
C THR A 21 7.13 -15.30 -20.11
N LYS A 22 7.61 -15.25 -21.34
CA LYS A 22 8.99 -15.68 -21.68
C LYS A 22 10.05 -14.64 -21.26
N LEU A 23 9.69 -13.35 -21.19
CA LEU A 23 10.58 -12.26 -20.76
C LEU A 23 10.80 -12.21 -19.23
N LEU A 24 9.96 -12.88 -18.44
CA LEU A 24 10.01 -12.87 -16.98
C LEU A 24 10.68 -14.13 -16.39
N THR A 25 11.26 -15.00 -17.19
CA THR A 25 11.83 -16.27 -16.73
C THR A 25 13.37 -16.37 -16.85
N ASP A 26 14.01 -15.42 -17.51
CA ASP A 26 15.45 -15.42 -17.73
C ASP A 26 16.15 -14.47 -16.73
N PHE A 27 16.20 -14.92 -15.47
CA PHE A 27 16.91 -14.20 -14.41
C PHE A 27 18.27 -14.84 -14.16
N PRO A 28 19.34 -14.06 -13.92
CA PRO A 28 20.60 -14.59 -13.40
C PRO A 28 20.38 -15.35 -12.09
N GLU A 29 21.25 -16.32 -11.81
CA GLU A 29 21.23 -17.05 -10.54
C GLU A 29 21.27 -16.10 -9.34
N GLY A 30 20.39 -16.30 -8.37
CA GLY A 30 20.24 -15.46 -7.19
C GLY A 30 19.41 -14.20 -7.39
N TYR A 31 18.87 -13.94 -8.59
CA TYR A 31 18.11 -12.71 -8.91
C TYR A 31 16.67 -12.98 -9.34
N THR A 32 16.17 -14.19 -9.21
CA THR A 32 14.74 -14.42 -9.40
C THR A 32 13.92 -13.62 -8.39
N PRO A 33 12.68 -13.22 -8.70
CA PRO A 33 11.80 -12.54 -7.75
C PRO A 33 11.63 -13.30 -6.44
N GLU A 34 11.62 -14.64 -6.48
CA GLU A 34 11.54 -15.49 -5.30
C GLU A 34 12.79 -15.37 -4.42
N GLU A 35 13.98 -15.51 -5.00
CA GLU A 35 15.26 -15.43 -4.26
C GLU A 35 15.48 -14.03 -3.67
N VAL A 36 15.21 -12.98 -4.44
CA VAL A 36 15.32 -11.60 -3.97
C VAL A 36 14.30 -11.33 -2.87
N GLY A 37 13.05 -11.73 -3.08
CA GLY A 37 11.97 -11.58 -2.10
C GLY A 37 12.31 -12.29 -0.78
N LYS A 38 12.83 -13.51 -0.84
CA LYS A 38 13.25 -14.27 0.34
C LYS A 38 14.36 -13.53 1.11
N ARG A 39 15.43 -13.14 0.42
CA ARG A 39 16.53 -12.41 1.08
C ARG A 39 16.08 -11.14 1.76
N LEU A 40 15.24 -10.35 1.09
CA LEU A 40 14.72 -9.08 1.65
C LEU A 40 13.82 -9.32 2.86
N ALA A 41 12.90 -10.29 2.79
CA ALA A 41 11.96 -10.57 3.85
C ALA A 41 12.65 -11.11 5.13
N TYR A 42 13.56 -12.08 4.98
CA TYR A 42 14.31 -12.62 6.12
C TYR A 42 15.31 -11.62 6.70
N ARG A 43 15.95 -10.80 5.86
CA ARG A 43 16.78 -9.69 6.35
C ARG A 43 15.96 -8.71 7.18
N PHE A 44 14.79 -8.31 6.67
CA PHE A 44 13.92 -7.36 7.37
C PHE A 44 13.51 -7.84 8.76
N VAL A 45 13.21 -9.12 8.92
CA VAL A 45 12.85 -9.70 10.24
C VAL A 45 13.97 -9.50 11.27
N GLY A 46 15.23 -9.64 10.87
CA GLY A 46 16.40 -9.48 11.74
C GLY A 46 16.80 -8.03 12.04
N GLU A 47 16.27 -7.05 11.32
CA GLU A 47 16.64 -5.64 11.50
C GLU A 47 15.85 -4.99 12.65
N LYS A 48 16.44 -3.94 13.25
CA LYS A 48 15.73 -3.08 14.21
C LYS A 48 14.68 -2.23 13.50
N HIS A 49 13.71 -1.70 14.26
CA HIS A 49 12.73 -0.77 13.72
C HIS A 49 13.36 0.51 13.17
N ALA A 50 13.01 0.87 11.93
CA ALA A 50 13.39 2.12 11.30
C ALA A 50 12.35 3.21 11.65
N LEU A 51 12.66 4.04 12.63
CA LEU A 51 11.70 4.97 13.20
C LEU A 51 11.66 6.31 12.46
N HIS A 52 10.46 6.79 12.19
CA HIS A 52 10.22 8.16 11.74
C HIS A 52 10.53 9.14 12.88
N ALA A 53 11.43 10.10 12.62
CA ALA A 53 11.92 11.07 13.62
C ALA A 53 12.39 10.43 14.95
N GLY A 54 12.86 9.16 14.91
CA GLY A 54 13.32 8.43 16.07
C GLY A 54 12.22 8.04 17.07
N LYS A 55 10.93 8.13 16.70
CA LYS A 55 9.81 7.94 17.63
C LYS A 55 8.84 6.83 17.23
N TRP A 56 8.42 6.79 15.98
CA TRP A 56 7.32 5.92 15.54
C TRP A 56 7.67 5.13 14.28
N ILE A 57 7.06 3.97 14.12
CA ILE A 57 7.10 3.24 12.85
C ILE A 57 6.41 4.09 11.77
N GLY A 58 7.18 4.50 10.76
CA GLY A 58 6.69 5.30 9.64
C GLY A 58 6.44 4.47 8.39
N TYR A 59 5.97 5.14 7.31
CA TYR A 59 5.63 4.49 6.06
C TYR A 59 6.77 3.65 5.44
N PRO A 60 8.07 4.01 5.54
CA PRO A 60 9.11 3.19 4.92
C PRO A 60 9.17 1.79 5.53
N GLU A 61 9.12 1.69 6.86
CA GLU A 61 9.11 0.39 7.52
C GLU A 61 7.80 -0.37 7.27
N THR A 62 6.66 0.32 7.33
CA THR A 62 5.36 -0.29 7.02
C THR A 62 5.35 -0.93 5.63
N PHE A 63 6.00 -0.29 4.66
CA PHE A 63 6.13 -0.83 3.31
C PHE A 63 6.95 -2.12 3.28
N TYR A 64 8.05 -2.20 4.05
CA TYR A 64 8.83 -3.44 4.19
C TYR A 64 8.00 -4.56 4.83
N TRP A 65 7.22 -4.25 5.86
CA TRP A 65 6.29 -5.20 6.47
C TRP A 65 5.30 -5.77 5.45
N ASN A 66 4.63 -4.89 4.70
CA ASN A 66 3.66 -5.30 3.69
C ASN A 66 4.32 -6.20 2.62
N GLY A 67 5.54 -5.86 2.20
CA GLY A 67 6.33 -6.68 1.28
C GLY A 67 6.64 -8.07 1.83
N ALA A 68 7.15 -8.15 3.06
CA ALA A 68 7.50 -9.42 3.71
C ALA A 68 6.27 -10.31 3.95
N LEU A 69 5.15 -9.73 4.42
CA LEU A 69 3.88 -10.44 4.62
C LEU A 69 3.29 -10.94 3.30
N LYS A 70 3.36 -10.12 2.24
CA LYS A 70 2.92 -10.53 0.90
C LYS A 70 3.77 -11.69 0.38
N TYR A 71 5.09 -11.61 0.53
CA TYR A 71 6.01 -12.69 0.15
C TYR A 71 5.66 -13.98 0.91
N ALA A 72 5.59 -13.92 2.24
CA ALA A 72 5.25 -15.06 3.09
C ALA A 72 3.89 -15.71 2.71
N ALA A 73 2.89 -14.88 2.39
CA ALA A 73 1.58 -15.37 1.99
C ALA A 73 1.58 -16.07 0.62
N VAL A 74 2.30 -15.53 -0.37
CA VAL A 74 2.38 -16.09 -1.73
C VAL A 74 3.18 -17.39 -1.74
N THR A 75 4.30 -17.43 -1.01
CA THR A 75 5.17 -18.62 -0.91
C THR A 75 4.67 -19.65 0.12
N LYS A 76 3.64 -19.28 0.91
CA LYS A 76 3.12 -20.09 2.03
C LYS A 76 4.20 -20.41 3.09
N ASP A 77 5.14 -19.48 3.28
CA ASP A 77 6.24 -19.60 4.21
C ASP A 77 5.77 -19.37 5.65
N LYS A 78 5.47 -20.47 6.33
CA LYS A 78 4.95 -20.45 7.71
C LYS A 78 6.00 -20.01 8.73
N GLU A 79 7.27 -20.30 8.48
CA GLU A 79 8.37 -19.87 9.33
C GLU A 79 8.51 -18.35 9.31
N LEU A 80 8.51 -17.77 8.12
CA LEU A 80 8.56 -16.31 7.97
C LEU A 80 7.33 -15.63 8.59
N ILE A 81 6.12 -16.21 8.46
CA ILE A 81 4.93 -15.69 9.13
C ILE A 81 5.15 -15.66 10.64
N LYS A 82 5.66 -16.74 11.23
CA LYS A 82 5.92 -16.81 12.67
C LYS A 82 6.97 -15.76 13.11
N LEU A 83 8.05 -15.62 12.37
CA LEU A 83 9.06 -14.60 12.64
C LEU A 83 8.50 -13.16 12.57
N LEU A 84 7.61 -12.90 11.62
CA LEU A 84 6.90 -11.61 11.53
C LEU A 84 5.95 -11.40 12.71
N GLU A 85 5.24 -12.44 13.18
CA GLU A 85 4.42 -12.36 14.38
C GLU A 85 5.29 -12.03 15.62
N ASP A 86 6.44 -12.69 15.76
CA ASP A 86 7.36 -12.47 16.88
C ASP A 86 7.94 -11.05 16.86
N LYS A 87 8.28 -10.53 15.67
CA LYS A 87 8.73 -9.14 15.49
C LYS A 87 7.61 -8.13 15.80
N PHE A 88 6.34 -8.46 15.54
CA PHE A 88 5.21 -7.58 15.82
C PHE A 88 4.77 -7.61 17.30
N ALA A 89 4.94 -8.73 17.99
CA ALA A 89 4.40 -8.95 19.33
C ALA A 89 4.78 -7.85 20.35
N PRO A 90 6.03 -7.36 20.41
CA PRO A 90 6.42 -6.27 21.31
C PRO A 90 5.61 -4.97 21.08
N LEU A 91 5.10 -4.73 19.89
CA LEU A 91 4.27 -3.54 19.61
C LEU A 91 2.95 -3.54 20.40
N PHE A 92 2.48 -4.68 20.88
CA PHE A 92 1.33 -4.72 21.80
C PHE A 92 1.70 -4.44 23.25
N THR A 93 2.98 -4.50 23.61
CA THR A 93 3.45 -4.47 25.02
C THR A 93 4.60 -3.48 25.22
N SER A 94 5.84 -3.95 25.25
CA SER A 94 7.04 -3.16 25.56
C SER A 94 7.37 -2.05 24.56
N GLU A 95 6.97 -2.23 23.29
CA GLU A 95 7.23 -1.27 22.21
C GLU A 95 5.95 -0.56 21.75
N LYS A 96 4.88 -0.58 22.54
CA LYS A 96 3.60 0.05 22.19
C LYS A 96 3.75 1.54 21.85
N ALA A 97 4.70 2.22 22.43
CA ALA A 97 5.00 3.63 22.16
C ALA A 97 5.52 3.88 20.73
N LEU A 98 5.97 2.82 20.01
CA LEU A 98 6.40 2.92 18.62
C LEU A 98 5.22 2.91 17.63
N GLN A 99 4.02 2.57 18.08
CA GLN A 99 2.82 2.72 17.26
C GLN A 99 2.57 4.21 16.99
N PRO A 100 2.43 4.61 15.72
CA PRO A 100 2.25 6.03 15.40
C PRO A 100 0.87 6.54 15.80
N ILE A 101 0.81 7.86 16.02
CA ILE A 101 -0.45 8.56 16.25
C ILE A 101 -1.19 8.75 14.91
N MET A 102 -2.54 8.81 14.97
CA MET A 102 -3.42 8.83 13.77
C MET A 102 -3.68 10.26 13.25
N ASN A 103 -2.64 11.10 13.17
CA ASN A 103 -2.79 12.52 12.84
C ASN A 103 -2.04 12.97 11.59
N HIS A 104 -1.43 12.05 10.88
CA HIS A 104 -0.65 12.36 9.68
C HIS A 104 -0.65 11.19 8.71
N VAL A 105 -0.79 11.49 7.43
CA VAL A 105 -0.89 10.51 6.35
C VAL A 105 0.26 9.48 6.35
N ASP A 106 1.51 9.94 6.53
CA ASP A 106 2.69 9.06 6.54
C ASP A 106 2.74 8.11 7.76
N LEU A 107 2.11 8.52 8.86
CA LEU A 107 2.01 7.73 10.08
C LEU A 107 0.79 6.80 10.03
N ASN A 108 -0.33 7.29 9.50
CA ASN A 108 -1.55 6.49 9.36
C ASN A 108 -1.38 5.25 8.48
N MET A 109 -0.44 5.28 7.53
CA MET A 109 -0.11 4.11 6.72
C MET A 109 0.21 2.86 7.57
N PHE A 110 0.70 3.05 8.80
CA PHE A 110 0.93 1.95 9.75
C PHE A 110 -0.28 1.02 9.88
N GLY A 111 -1.52 1.56 9.78
CA GLY A 111 -2.74 0.76 9.88
C GLY A 111 -2.82 -0.38 8.85
N SER A 112 -2.17 -0.25 7.70
CA SER A 112 -2.12 -1.32 6.69
C SER A 112 -1.37 -2.55 7.20
N LEU A 113 -0.37 -2.37 8.06
CA LEU A 113 0.43 -3.45 8.63
C LEU A 113 -0.40 -4.41 9.51
N PRO A 114 -1.07 -3.98 10.59
CA PRO A 114 -1.89 -4.90 11.38
C PRO A 114 -3.06 -5.49 10.57
N LEU A 115 -3.61 -4.78 9.59
CA LEU A 115 -4.63 -5.36 8.72
C LEU A 115 -4.07 -6.50 7.85
N ASP A 116 -2.84 -6.38 7.36
CA ASP A 116 -2.16 -7.48 6.66
C ASP A 116 -1.81 -8.64 7.60
N MET A 117 -1.36 -8.36 8.82
CA MET A 117 -1.17 -9.38 9.86
C MET A 117 -2.45 -10.17 10.11
N TYR A 118 -3.59 -9.48 10.27
CA TYR A 118 -4.89 -10.17 10.40
C TYR A 118 -5.21 -11.02 9.17
N ARG A 119 -4.93 -10.55 7.97
CA ARG A 119 -5.20 -11.30 6.73
C ARG A 119 -4.47 -12.64 6.72
N VAL A 120 -3.25 -12.68 7.24
CA VAL A 120 -2.40 -13.87 7.25
C VAL A 120 -2.67 -14.78 8.44
N THR A 121 -2.79 -14.20 9.65
CA THR A 121 -2.89 -14.94 10.92
C THR A 121 -4.32 -15.25 11.35
N LYS A 122 -5.31 -14.44 10.93
CA LYS A 122 -6.72 -14.44 11.40
C LYS A 122 -6.91 -14.07 12.88
N ASP A 123 -5.86 -13.63 13.57
CA ASP A 123 -5.97 -13.17 14.96
C ASP A 123 -6.56 -11.75 15.00
N LYS A 124 -7.74 -11.65 15.62
CA LYS A 124 -8.56 -10.44 15.69
C LYS A 124 -7.86 -9.24 16.38
N LYS A 125 -6.85 -9.49 17.23
CA LYS A 125 -6.09 -8.39 17.84
C LYS A 125 -5.50 -7.44 16.83
N TYR A 126 -5.03 -7.96 15.68
CA TYR A 126 -4.51 -7.17 14.58
C TYR A 126 -5.61 -6.37 13.86
N LEU A 127 -6.78 -6.97 13.68
CA LEU A 127 -7.93 -6.26 13.09
C LEU A 127 -8.34 -5.05 13.95
N TYR A 128 -8.47 -5.26 15.27
CA TYR A 128 -8.84 -4.21 16.21
C TYR A 128 -7.79 -3.09 16.32
N LEU A 129 -6.52 -3.42 16.08
CA LEU A 129 -5.47 -2.40 16.00
C LEU A 129 -5.52 -1.61 14.68
N GLY A 130 -5.77 -2.27 13.56
CA GLY A 130 -5.62 -1.66 12.24
C GLY A 130 -6.82 -0.82 11.77
N LEU A 131 -8.05 -1.24 12.09
CA LEU A 131 -9.26 -0.53 11.63
C LEU A 131 -9.35 0.92 12.09
N PRO A 132 -9.01 1.29 13.33
CA PRO A 132 -8.99 2.69 13.75
C PRO A 132 -8.13 3.60 12.87
N TYR A 133 -7.00 3.10 12.33
CA TYR A 133 -6.18 3.87 11.39
C TYR A 133 -6.90 4.16 10.08
N ALA A 134 -7.68 3.20 9.57
CA ALA A 134 -8.46 3.40 8.36
C ALA A 134 -9.63 4.37 8.59
N ASP A 135 -10.34 4.24 9.70
CA ASP A 135 -11.47 5.11 10.00
C ASP A 135 -11.03 6.54 10.31
N SER A 136 -9.93 6.72 11.07
CA SER A 136 -9.38 8.03 11.42
C SER A 136 -9.01 8.92 10.22
N GLN A 137 -8.75 8.33 9.05
CA GLN A 137 -8.51 9.12 7.83
C GLN A 137 -9.75 9.90 7.37
N TRP A 138 -10.94 9.54 7.83
CA TRP A 138 -12.23 10.23 7.55
C TRP A 138 -12.89 10.81 8.81
N GLU A 139 -12.28 10.66 9.97
CA GLU A 139 -12.73 11.24 11.24
C GLU A 139 -12.00 12.55 11.49
N VAL A 140 -12.63 13.65 11.11
CA VAL A 140 -12.03 15.00 11.18
C VAL A 140 -11.78 15.40 12.64
N PRO A 141 -10.53 15.65 13.06
CA PRO A 141 -10.27 16.08 14.43
C PRO A 141 -10.80 17.49 14.71
N ALA A 142 -11.18 17.75 15.95
CA ALA A 142 -11.76 19.04 16.35
C ALA A 142 -10.84 20.24 16.03
N ASN A 143 -9.53 20.03 16.09
CA ASN A 143 -8.50 21.02 15.79
C ASN A 143 -8.02 21.00 14.33
N ALA A 144 -8.76 20.36 13.42
CA ALA A 144 -8.41 20.31 12.00
C ALA A 144 -8.32 21.73 11.40
N LYS A 145 -7.31 21.90 10.54
CA LYS A 145 -7.07 23.16 9.82
C LYS A 145 -8.15 23.41 8.77
N PRO A 146 -8.34 24.67 8.32
CA PRO A 146 -9.35 24.98 7.31
C PRO A 146 -9.26 24.11 6.05
N LYS A 147 -8.05 23.88 5.53
CA LYS A 147 -7.84 23.04 4.33
C LYS A 147 -8.19 21.56 4.57
N GLU A 148 -7.92 21.05 5.76
CA GLU A 148 -8.26 19.68 6.14
C GLU A 148 -9.79 19.47 6.22
N LYS A 149 -10.50 20.48 6.76
CA LYS A 149 -11.97 20.51 6.78
C LYS A 149 -12.57 20.60 5.38
N GLU A 150 -11.98 21.43 4.51
CA GLU A 150 -12.41 21.55 3.10
C GLU A 150 -12.33 20.21 2.37
N TRP A 151 -11.25 19.43 2.57
CA TRP A 151 -11.13 18.08 1.98
C TRP A 151 -12.22 17.14 2.50
N ALA A 152 -12.43 17.13 3.80
CA ALA A 152 -13.46 16.31 4.43
C ALA A 152 -14.88 16.66 3.95
N GLU A 153 -15.21 17.94 3.82
CA GLU A 153 -16.50 18.42 3.27
C GLU A 153 -16.73 17.95 1.83
N LYS A 154 -15.66 17.84 1.05
CA LYS A 154 -15.70 17.26 -0.29
C LYS A 154 -15.77 15.72 -0.28
N GLY A 155 -15.70 15.10 0.91
CA GLY A 155 -15.76 13.65 1.11
C GLY A 155 -14.45 12.92 0.83
N TYR A 156 -13.30 13.62 0.85
CA TYR A 156 -11.96 13.08 0.82
C TYR A 156 -11.40 12.88 2.24
N SER A 157 -10.25 12.25 2.34
CA SER A 157 -9.52 12.20 3.61
C SER A 157 -9.14 13.61 4.07
N TRP A 158 -9.35 13.92 5.36
CA TRP A 158 -8.88 15.19 5.91
C TRP A 158 -7.34 15.30 5.90
N GLN A 159 -6.63 14.16 5.77
CA GLN A 159 -5.18 14.10 5.71
C GLN A 159 -4.61 14.39 4.31
N THR A 160 -5.46 14.60 3.31
CA THR A 160 -5.07 14.88 1.93
C THR A 160 -4.28 16.18 1.82
N ARG A 161 -3.10 16.12 1.20
CA ARG A 161 -2.23 17.27 0.90
C ARG A 161 -2.09 17.54 -0.61
N LEU A 162 -2.57 16.60 -1.43
CA LEU A 162 -2.30 16.51 -2.87
C LEU A 162 -0.82 16.34 -3.22
N TRP A 163 -0.05 15.73 -2.35
CA TRP A 163 1.26 15.21 -2.70
C TRP A 163 1.11 13.80 -3.28
N ILE A 164 1.83 13.54 -4.35
CA ILE A 164 1.72 12.27 -5.10
C ILE A 164 1.84 11.02 -4.18
N ASP A 165 2.61 11.10 -3.11
CA ASP A 165 2.78 10.03 -2.13
C ASP A 165 1.51 9.72 -1.36
N ASP A 166 0.75 10.76 -1.01
CA ASP A 166 -0.43 10.65 -0.14
C ASP A 166 -1.47 9.72 -0.75
N MET A 167 -1.59 9.71 -2.08
CA MET A 167 -2.49 8.80 -2.77
C MET A 167 -2.25 7.36 -2.33
N TYR A 168 -0.99 6.89 -2.35
CA TYR A 168 -0.65 5.56 -1.88
C TYR A 168 -0.87 5.41 -0.37
N MET A 169 -0.40 6.37 0.44
CA MET A 169 -0.45 6.29 1.90
C MET A 169 -1.89 6.25 2.43
N ILE A 170 -2.82 6.93 1.74
CA ILE A 170 -4.25 6.90 2.10
C ILE A 170 -4.90 5.61 1.59
N THR A 171 -4.73 5.32 0.30
CA THR A 171 -5.48 4.25 -0.35
C THR A 171 -5.06 2.86 0.10
N ILE A 172 -3.78 2.65 0.48
CA ILE A 172 -3.30 1.34 0.97
C ILE A 172 -4.01 0.92 2.25
N VAL A 173 -4.23 1.84 3.20
CA VAL A 173 -4.93 1.55 4.45
C VAL A 173 -6.40 1.18 4.17
N GLN A 174 -7.07 1.98 3.33
CA GLN A 174 -8.45 1.76 2.94
C GLN A 174 -8.62 0.42 2.19
N THR A 175 -7.74 0.12 1.24
CA THR A 175 -7.81 -1.16 0.50
C THR A 175 -7.55 -2.36 1.40
N HIS A 176 -6.65 -2.27 2.40
CA HIS A 176 -6.42 -3.33 3.36
C HIS A 176 -7.63 -3.50 4.29
N ALA A 177 -8.25 -2.41 4.75
CA ALA A 177 -9.49 -2.47 5.52
C ALA A 177 -10.62 -3.15 4.72
N TYR A 178 -10.80 -2.80 3.43
CA TYR A 178 -11.74 -3.49 2.56
C TYR A 178 -11.44 -4.98 2.40
N LYS A 179 -10.17 -5.35 2.19
CA LYS A 179 -9.79 -6.76 2.00
C LYS A 179 -10.17 -7.64 3.18
N VAL A 180 -10.15 -7.10 4.40
CA VAL A 180 -10.43 -7.86 5.63
C VAL A 180 -11.88 -7.76 6.10
N THR A 181 -12.57 -6.64 5.87
CA THR A 181 -13.94 -6.41 6.33
C THR A 181 -15.00 -6.67 5.26
N LYS A 182 -14.66 -6.48 3.97
CA LYS A 182 -15.57 -6.42 2.83
C LYS A 182 -16.57 -5.25 2.89
N ASP A 183 -16.41 -4.31 3.81
CA ASP A 183 -17.21 -3.10 3.87
C ASP A 183 -16.81 -2.15 2.72
N ARG A 184 -17.76 -1.91 1.83
CA ARG A 184 -17.55 -1.12 0.61
C ARG A 184 -17.13 0.33 0.89
N LYS A 185 -17.46 0.88 2.07
CA LYS A 185 -17.06 2.25 2.40
C LYS A 185 -15.55 2.48 2.20
N TYR A 186 -14.72 1.48 2.52
CA TYR A 186 -13.28 1.60 2.41
C TYR A 186 -12.78 1.64 0.96
N ILE A 187 -13.28 0.75 0.10
CA ILE A 187 -12.85 0.76 -1.30
C ILE A 187 -13.44 1.95 -2.08
N ASP A 188 -14.65 2.38 -1.73
CA ASP A 188 -15.28 3.55 -2.34
C ASP A 188 -14.50 4.84 -1.97
N ARG A 189 -14.02 4.95 -0.73
CA ARG A 189 -13.09 6.02 -0.28
C ARG A 189 -11.78 6.00 -1.04
N ALA A 190 -11.13 4.82 -1.15
CA ALA A 190 -9.89 4.67 -1.89
C ALA A 190 -10.04 5.05 -3.37
N ALA A 191 -11.10 4.59 -4.03
CA ALA A 191 -11.36 4.90 -5.43
C ALA A 191 -11.60 6.39 -5.65
N LYS A 192 -12.40 7.03 -4.80
CA LYS A 192 -12.67 8.46 -4.87
C LYS A 192 -11.39 9.28 -4.72
N GLU A 193 -10.57 8.95 -3.73
CA GLU A 193 -9.28 9.59 -3.49
C GLU A 193 -8.36 9.44 -4.71
N MET A 194 -8.23 8.24 -5.24
CA MET A 194 -7.38 7.96 -6.40
C MET A 194 -7.79 8.74 -7.64
N VAL A 195 -9.10 8.82 -7.95
CA VAL A 195 -9.61 9.59 -9.08
C VAL A 195 -9.23 11.06 -8.97
N MET A 196 -9.35 11.65 -7.78
CA MET A 196 -8.94 13.03 -7.54
C MET A 196 -7.43 13.23 -7.84
N TYR A 197 -6.57 12.32 -7.39
CA TYR A 197 -5.13 12.42 -7.67
C TYR A 197 -4.82 12.26 -9.16
N LEU A 198 -5.57 11.42 -9.89
CA LEU A 198 -5.48 11.32 -11.34
C LEU A 198 -5.84 12.66 -12.00
N ASP A 199 -6.98 13.24 -11.63
CA ASP A 199 -7.48 14.48 -12.23
C ASP A 199 -6.54 15.67 -11.95
N GLU A 200 -5.99 15.78 -10.75
CA GLU A 200 -5.18 16.92 -10.33
C GLU A 200 -3.71 16.82 -10.79
N LEU A 201 -3.12 15.64 -10.75
CA LEU A 201 -1.67 15.49 -10.90
C LEU A 201 -1.22 14.85 -12.21
N GLN A 202 -2.06 14.04 -12.88
CA GLN A 202 -1.66 13.38 -14.12
C GLN A 202 -1.50 14.38 -15.26
N ARG A 203 -0.49 14.14 -16.10
CA ARG A 203 -0.17 14.98 -17.27
C ARG A 203 -0.35 14.18 -18.57
N PRO A 204 -0.44 14.86 -19.73
CA PRO A 204 -0.68 14.18 -21.02
C PRO A 204 0.33 13.10 -21.39
N ASN A 205 1.54 13.12 -20.81
CA ASN A 205 2.56 12.09 -20.99
C ASN A 205 2.36 10.86 -20.10
N GLY A 206 1.27 10.81 -19.29
CA GLY A 206 0.95 9.72 -18.38
C GLY A 206 1.67 9.77 -17.02
N LEU A 207 2.63 10.68 -16.84
CA LEU A 207 3.31 10.88 -15.58
C LEU A 207 2.56 11.86 -14.67
N PHE A 208 2.94 11.88 -13.39
CA PHE A 208 2.29 12.70 -12.36
C PHE A 208 3.28 13.74 -11.82
N TYR A 209 2.79 14.96 -11.65
CA TYR A 209 3.52 15.97 -10.88
C TYR A 209 3.58 15.60 -9.40
N HIS A 210 4.58 16.12 -8.69
CA HIS A 210 4.72 15.90 -7.25
C HIS A 210 3.55 16.48 -6.44
N ALA A 211 3.14 17.70 -6.79
CA ALA A 211 1.98 18.39 -6.24
C ALA A 211 1.48 19.41 -7.27
N PRO A 212 0.27 20.01 -7.12
CA PRO A 212 -0.22 21.01 -8.07
C PRO A 212 0.68 22.24 -8.19
N ASP A 213 1.29 22.65 -7.08
CA ASP A 213 2.23 23.79 -6.98
C ASP A 213 3.70 23.38 -7.11
N VAL A 214 3.98 22.08 -7.30
CA VAL A 214 5.33 21.52 -7.49
C VAL A 214 5.37 20.72 -8.79
N PRO A 215 5.48 21.39 -9.96
CA PRO A 215 5.32 20.78 -11.29
C PRO A 215 6.57 20.01 -11.73
N PHE A 216 7.08 19.12 -10.90
CA PHE A 216 8.22 18.26 -11.18
C PHE A 216 7.80 16.80 -11.23
N TYR A 217 8.40 16.05 -12.15
CA TYR A 217 8.30 14.61 -12.18
C TYR A 217 9.32 14.01 -11.22
N TRP A 218 8.82 13.20 -10.30
CA TRP A 218 9.63 12.53 -9.30
C TRP A 218 9.43 11.01 -9.39
N GLY A 219 10.52 10.29 -9.70
CA GLY A 219 10.44 8.85 -9.99
C GLY A 219 9.85 8.03 -8.85
N ARG A 220 10.24 8.31 -7.59
CA ARG A 220 9.68 7.62 -6.43
C ARG A 220 8.18 7.89 -6.27
N GLY A 221 7.75 9.14 -6.43
CA GLY A 221 6.33 9.50 -6.37
C GLY A 221 5.51 8.80 -7.45
N ASN A 222 5.99 8.80 -8.69
CA ASN A 222 5.34 8.04 -9.77
C ASN A 222 5.33 6.53 -9.50
N GLY A 223 6.36 6.00 -8.81
CA GLY A 223 6.36 4.62 -8.31
C GLY A 223 5.26 4.35 -7.27
N TRP A 224 4.97 5.31 -6.38
CA TRP A 224 3.86 5.20 -5.44
C TRP A 224 2.50 5.15 -6.15
N MET A 225 2.30 5.99 -7.19
CA MET A 225 1.08 5.93 -8.01
C MET A 225 0.92 4.56 -8.65
N ALA A 226 1.97 4.03 -9.29
CA ALA A 226 1.93 2.71 -9.93
C ALA A 226 1.66 1.57 -8.94
N ALA A 227 2.18 1.68 -7.71
CA ALA A 227 1.94 0.68 -6.66
C ALA A 227 0.54 0.76 -6.04
N GLY A 228 -0.09 1.94 -6.05
CA GLY A 228 -1.41 2.19 -5.48
C GLY A 228 -2.57 1.86 -6.41
N MET A 229 -2.35 1.95 -7.72
CA MET A 229 -3.35 1.60 -8.74
C MET A 229 -3.53 0.08 -8.87
#